data_e98bcdc9481e82b5eb27e454b4ebb5ae
#
_entry.id   e98bcdc9481e82b5eb27e454b4ebb5ae
#
_cell.length_a   1.000
_cell.length_b   1.000
_cell.length_c   1.000
_cell.angle_alpha   90.00
_cell.angle_beta   90.00
_cell.angle_gamma   90.00
#
_symmetry.space_group_name_H-M   'P 1'
#
loop_
_entity.id
_entity.type
_entity.pdbx_description
1 polymer ?
#
loop_
_entity_poly.entity_id
_entity_poly.type
_entity_poly.pdbx_seq_one_letter_code
_entity_poly.pdbx_strand_id
1 'polypeptide(L)'
;RRQRQMCIRDRYLTSDYRCMMEDPEKIIGGLKVVLQLFDKAKGVIGIENNKPEAIKKLKELVKDEPRIEVCELLTKYPQGGERSLIYAVTGRSVNSSMLPADAGCIVDNIGTVIAIYDAVCKTTPLIERVFTVTGDAIADPRNFRIKIGTNTQELIEAAGGFKSEPEKVISGGPMMGFAMFDLDVPVIKTNGSVLCMTKDQVAASVETPCIRCGKCVSACPSHIVPVMMMKAALKGDCDTFEKLNGMECMECGSCTLSLIHI
;
A
#
# COMPACT_ATOMS: atom_id res chain seq x y z
N ARG A 1 -21.23 -1.42 6.46
CA ARG A 1 -20.77 -1.37 5.04
C ARG A 1 -19.41 -0.67 4.89
N ARG A 2 -19.10 0.43 5.60
CA ARG A 2 -17.80 1.10 5.58
C ARG A 2 -16.66 0.17 6.04
N GLN A 3 -16.88 -0.64 7.05
CA GLN A 3 -15.87 -1.59 7.56
C GLN A 3 -15.47 -2.68 6.55
N ARG A 4 -16.38 -3.14 5.69
CA ARG A 4 -16.07 -4.16 4.67
C ARG A 4 -15.10 -3.66 3.59
N GLN A 5 -15.20 -2.38 3.19
CA GLN A 5 -14.32 -1.80 2.17
C GLN A 5 -12.90 -1.54 2.69
N MET A 6 -12.74 -1.23 3.98
CA MET A 6 -11.44 -0.98 4.60
C MET A 6 -10.61 -2.26 4.82
N CYS A 7 -11.26 -3.40 5.01
CA CYS A 7 -10.60 -4.70 5.23
C CYS A 7 -10.12 -5.39 3.94
N ILE A 8 -10.51 -4.92 2.75
CA ILE A 8 -10.20 -5.61 1.48
C ILE A 8 -8.70 -5.64 1.19
N ARG A 9 -7.98 -4.54 1.38
CA ARG A 9 -6.54 -4.47 1.12
C ARG A 9 -5.75 -5.43 2.01
N ASP A 10 -5.95 -5.36 3.32
CA ASP A 10 -5.20 -6.15 4.30
C ASP A 10 -5.59 -7.63 4.30
N ARG A 11 -6.74 -7.96 3.74
CA ARG A 11 -7.16 -9.34 3.54
C ARG A 11 -6.28 -10.08 2.54
N TYR A 12 -5.73 -9.36 1.58
CA TYR A 12 -4.96 -9.92 0.49
C TYR A 12 -3.45 -9.75 0.68
N LEU A 13 -2.99 -8.64 1.25
CA LEU A 13 -1.57 -8.30 1.36
C LEU A 13 -1.08 -8.49 2.78
N THR A 14 -0.29 -9.54 3.02
CA THR A 14 0.16 -9.92 4.36
C THR A 14 1.68 -9.88 4.53
N SER A 15 2.44 -9.52 3.49
CA SER A 15 3.91 -9.47 3.51
C SER A 15 4.46 -8.56 4.61
N ASP A 16 3.94 -7.33 4.74
CA ASP A 16 4.41 -6.37 5.75
C ASP A 16 4.12 -6.86 7.17
N TYR A 17 2.94 -7.46 7.39
CA TYR A 17 2.60 -8.05 8.68
C TYR A 17 3.55 -9.20 9.05
N ARG A 18 3.89 -10.06 8.09
CA ARG A 18 4.87 -11.13 8.29
C ARG A 18 6.25 -10.59 8.64
N CYS A 19 6.71 -9.56 7.95
CA CYS A 19 7.96 -8.88 8.28
C CYS A 19 7.96 -8.34 9.72
N MET A 20 6.85 -7.73 10.18
CA MET A 20 6.72 -7.26 11.56
C MET A 20 6.78 -8.39 12.58
N MET A 21 6.24 -9.56 12.25
CA MET A 21 6.20 -10.72 13.15
C MET A 21 7.49 -11.54 13.14
N GLU A 22 8.16 -11.66 11.99
CA GLU A 22 9.32 -12.54 11.82
C GLU A 22 10.66 -11.82 12.03
N ASP A 23 10.77 -10.56 11.55
CA ASP A 23 12.02 -9.79 11.60
C ASP A 23 11.88 -8.43 12.36
N PRO A 24 11.20 -8.35 13.52
CA PRO A 24 10.93 -7.05 14.18
C PRO A 24 12.21 -6.36 14.65
N GLU A 25 13.24 -7.12 15.03
CA GLU A 25 14.54 -6.58 15.46
C GLU A 25 15.28 -5.88 14.31
N LYS A 26 15.14 -6.39 13.07
CA LYS A 26 15.70 -5.74 11.89
C LYS A 26 15.00 -4.42 11.57
N ILE A 27 13.69 -4.32 11.84
CA ILE A 27 12.93 -3.08 11.66
C ILE A 27 13.49 -2.01 12.62
N ILE A 28 13.64 -2.35 13.88
CA ILE A 28 14.19 -1.43 14.90
C ILE A 28 15.64 -1.09 14.59
N GLY A 29 16.45 -2.10 14.25
CA GLY A 29 17.85 -1.91 13.88
C GLY A 29 18.04 -1.01 12.66
N GLY A 30 17.24 -1.21 11.61
CA GLY A 30 17.28 -0.37 10.41
C GLY A 30 16.84 1.06 10.69
N LEU A 31 15.80 1.24 11.53
CA LEU A 31 15.38 2.57 11.94
C LEU A 31 16.46 3.28 12.78
N LYS A 32 17.17 2.55 13.65
CA LYS A 32 18.33 3.08 14.39
C LYS A 32 19.45 3.54 13.43
N VAL A 33 19.74 2.77 12.38
CA VAL A 33 20.72 3.15 11.36
C VAL A 33 20.32 4.47 10.67
N VAL A 34 19.06 4.59 10.26
CA VAL A 34 18.56 5.84 9.66
C VAL A 34 18.64 7.01 10.63
N LEU A 35 18.30 6.80 11.91
CA LEU A 35 18.33 7.84 12.94
C LEU A 35 19.75 8.32 13.29
N GLN A 36 20.81 7.57 12.95
CA GLN A 36 22.20 8.04 13.11
C GLN A 36 22.54 9.18 12.16
N LEU A 37 21.82 9.31 11.05
CA LEU A 37 22.02 10.40 10.09
C LEU A 37 21.39 11.73 10.57
N PHE A 38 20.54 11.68 11.60
CA PHE A 38 19.74 12.82 12.05
C PHE A 38 19.71 12.94 13.57
N ASP A 39 20.40 13.91 14.14
CA ASP A 39 20.54 14.06 15.61
C ASP A 39 19.21 14.28 16.34
N LYS A 40 18.30 15.03 15.73
CA LYS A 40 17.04 15.45 16.34
C LYS A 40 15.80 14.68 15.87
N ALA A 41 15.97 13.74 14.91
CA ALA A 41 14.82 13.02 14.38
C ALA A 41 14.31 11.96 15.36
N LYS A 42 13.00 11.69 15.26
CA LYS A 42 12.33 10.57 15.91
C LYS A 42 11.86 9.57 14.86
N GLY A 43 11.97 8.29 15.15
CA GLY A 43 11.43 7.23 14.35
C GLY A 43 10.03 6.86 14.82
N VAL A 44 9.07 6.81 13.92
CA VAL A 44 7.70 6.40 14.23
C VAL A 44 7.30 5.23 13.37
N ILE A 45 6.91 4.12 14.00
CA ILE A 45 6.40 2.94 13.30
C ILE A 45 4.87 3.02 13.33
N GLY A 46 4.26 3.42 12.20
CA GLY A 46 2.81 3.50 12.06
C GLY A 46 2.21 2.14 11.72
N ILE A 47 1.32 1.62 12.58
CA ILE A 47 0.68 0.31 12.41
C ILE A 47 -0.82 0.44 12.57
N GLU A 48 -1.59 -0.09 11.62
CA GLU A 48 -3.05 -0.11 11.69
C GLU A 48 -3.53 -1.01 12.85
N ASN A 49 -4.60 -0.57 13.53
CA ASN A 49 -5.15 -1.21 14.72
C ASN A 49 -5.76 -2.62 14.50
N ASN A 50 -5.87 -3.06 13.25
CA ASN A 50 -6.23 -4.43 12.89
C ASN A 50 -5.06 -5.43 13.04
N LYS A 51 -3.88 -4.99 13.51
CA LYS A 51 -2.66 -5.80 13.72
C LYS A 51 -2.18 -5.72 15.18
N PRO A 52 -3.03 -6.10 16.17
CA PRO A 52 -2.73 -5.89 17.61
C PRO A 52 -1.49 -6.64 18.07
N GLU A 53 -1.22 -7.83 17.52
CA GLU A 53 -0.04 -8.63 17.88
C GLU A 53 1.27 -7.96 17.47
N ALA A 54 1.31 -7.37 16.24
CA ALA A 54 2.48 -6.65 15.76
C ALA A 54 2.70 -5.36 16.58
N ILE A 55 1.61 -4.64 16.91
CA ILE A 55 1.67 -3.45 17.78
C ILE A 55 2.25 -3.81 19.14
N LYS A 56 1.74 -4.87 19.78
CA LYS A 56 2.21 -5.32 21.08
C LYS A 56 3.69 -5.68 21.02
N LYS A 57 4.08 -6.53 20.06
CA LYS A 57 5.46 -7.01 19.91
C LYS A 57 6.45 -5.87 19.69
N LEU A 58 6.14 -4.94 18.79
CA LEU A 58 7.02 -3.81 18.49
C LEU A 58 7.05 -2.79 19.63
N LYS A 59 5.93 -2.53 20.34
CA LYS A 59 5.92 -1.69 21.56
C LYS A 59 6.81 -2.24 22.66
N GLU A 60 6.84 -3.55 22.87
CA GLU A 60 7.72 -4.19 23.84
C GLU A 60 9.20 -4.01 23.48
N LEU A 61 9.54 -4.16 22.20
CA LEU A 61 10.93 -4.05 21.72
C LEU A 61 11.47 -2.62 21.71
N VAL A 62 10.61 -1.61 21.56
CA VAL A 62 11.04 -0.20 21.55
C VAL A 62 10.95 0.46 22.93
N LYS A 63 10.57 -0.26 23.98
CA LYS A 63 10.34 0.30 25.32
C LYS A 63 11.52 1.10 25.86
N ASP A 64 12.74 0.64 25.58
CA ASP A 64 13.98 1.26 26.05
C ASP A 64 14.63 2.17 24.99
N GLU A 65 13.92 2.50 23.91
CA GLU A 65 14.41 3.30 22.79
C GLU A 65 13.77 4.68 22.76
N PRO A 66 14.37 5.71 23.37
CA PRO A 66 13.72 7.02 23.56
C PRO A 66 13.44 7.78 22.25
N ARG A 67 14.07 7.38 21.14
CA ARG A 67 13.90 8.01 19.83
C ARG A 67 12.97 7.26 18.90
N ILE A 68 12.44 6.09 19.31
CA ILE A 68 11.56 5.26 18.48
C ILE A 68 10.25 5.03 19.21
N GLU A 69 9.14 5.24 18.52
CA GLU A 69 7.80 4.98 19.04
C GLU A 69 6.95 4.20 18.05
N VAL A 70 5.96 3.47 18.56
CA VAL A 70 4.94 2.78 17.77
C VAL A 70 3.63 3.55 17.89
N CYS A 71 3.17 4.07 16.74
CA CYS A 71 1.91 4.78 16.62
C CYS A 71 0.82 3.84 16.08
N GLU A 72 -0.25 3.68 16.85
CA GLU A 72 -1.41 2.94 16.43
C GLU A 72 -2.30 3.82 15.54
N LEU A 73 -2.59 3.33 14.32
CA LEU A 73 -3.34 4.04 13.31
C LEU A 73 -4.70 3.39 13.10
N LEU A 74 -5.70 4.20 12.78
CA LEU A 74 -7.02 3.69 12.41
C LEU A 74 -6.93 2.96 11.07
N THR A 75 -7.44 1.72 11.02
CA THR A 75 -7.57 0.97 9.76
C THR A 75 -8.55 1.67 8.83
N LYS A 76 -8.02 2.45 7.88
CA LYS A 76 -8.80 3.22 6.90
C LYS A 76 -7.97 3.42 5.63
N TYR A 77 -8.46 2.89 4.51
CA TYR A 77 -7.79 3.14 3.23
C TYR A 77 -7.95 4.61 2.79
N PRO A 78 -6.89 5.29 2.30
CA PRO A 78 -5.51 4.87 2.08
C PRO A 78 -4.52 5.25 3.21
N GLN A 79 -4.73 4.79 4.43
CA GLN A 79 -3.90 5.12 5.61
C GLN A 79 -2.40 4.90 5.38
N GLY A 80 -2.02 3.86 4.61
CA GLY A 80 -0.62 3.59 4.26
C GLY A 80 -0.06 4.45 3.12
N GLY A 81 -0.85 5.36 2.55
CA GLY A 81 -0.36 6.35 1.59
C GLY A 81 0.51 7.40 2.29
N GLU A 82 1.63 7.79 1.67
CA GLU A 82 2.65 8.66 2.25
C GLU A 82 2.06 9.94 2.87
N ARG A 83 1.24 10.70 2.11
CA ARG A 83 0.60 11.93 2.61
C ARG A 83 -0.34 11.68 3.78
N SER A 84 -1.14 10.61 3.70
CA SER A 84 -2.08 10.22 4.76
C SER A 84 -1.34 9.80 6.02
N LEU A 85 -0.24 9.07 5.89
CA LEU A 85 0.58 8.63 7.00
C LEU A 85 1.26 9.82 7.71
N ILE A 86 1.85 10.74 6.95
CA ILE A 86 2.46 11.96 7.50
C ILE A 86 1.43 12.74 8.31
N TYR A 87 0.25 12.96 7.74
CA TYR A 87 -0.82 13.69 8.43
C TYR A 87 -1.29 12.97 9.71
N ALA A 88 -1.51 11.67 9.65
CA ALA A 88 -1.98 10.89 10.79
C ALA A 88 -0.98 10.86 11.95
N VAL A 89 0.32 10.85 11.65
CA VAL A 89 1.38 10.76 12.66
C VAL A 89 1.81 12.14 13.18
N THR A 90 1.86 13.15 12.30
CA THR A 90 2.47 14.45 12.65
C THR A 90 1.49 15.62 12.67
N GLY A 91 0.28 15.46 12.11
CA GLY A 91 -0.66 16.56 11.86
C GLY A 91 -0.25 17.50 10.72
N ARG A 92 0.86 17.24 10.03
CA ARG A 92 1.36 18.08 8.94
C ARG A 92 0.75 17.65 7.60
N SER A 93 0.37 18.62 6.78
CA SER A 93 -0.17 18.37 5.45
C SER A 93 0.91 18.51 4.38
N VAL A 94 0.86 17.63 3.38
CA VAL A 94 1.73 17.64 2.19
C VAL A 94 0.83 17.72 0.96
N ASN A 95 1.02 18.75 0.13
CA ASN A 95 0.28 18.94 -1.12
C ASN A 95 1.03 18.34 -2.34
N SER A 96 0.48 18.51 -3.54
CA SER A 96 1.03 17.94 -4.78
C SER A 96 2.39 18.52 -5.18
N SER A 97 2.72 19.74 -4.76
CA SER A 97 3.98 20.41 -5.07
C SER A 97 5.06 20.18 -4.01
N MET A 98 4.72 19.53 -2.88
CA MET A 98 5.63 19.28 -1.76
C MET A 98 6.13 17.84 -1.75
N LEU A 99 7.37 17.67 -1.31
CA LEU A 99 7.92 16.39 -0.91
C LEU A 99 7.72 16.15 0.60
N PRO A 100 7.74 14.92 1.09
CA PRO A 100 7.74 14.63 2.53
C PRO A 100 8.81 15.39 3.32
N ALA A 101 9.98 15.61 2.70
CA ALA A 101 11.08 16.36 3.27
C ALA A 101 10.72 17.82 3.60
N ASP A 102 9.84 18.45 2.80
CA ASP A 102 9.35 19.82 3.04
C ASP A 102 8.50 19.89 4.31
N ALA A 103 7.82 18.79 4.64
CA ALA A 103 7.13 18.62 5.93
C ALA A 103 8.07 18.12 7.05
N GLY A 104 9.37 18.00 6.80
CA GLY A 104 10.35 17.46 7.74
C GLY A 104 10.16 15.98 8.04
N CYS A 105 9.70 15.20 7.07
CA CYS A 105 9.43 13.78 7.21
C CYS A 105 10.16 12.96 6.15
N ILE A 106 10.49 11.72 6.50
CA ILE A 106 10.91 10.66 5.57
C ILE A 106 9.97 9.49 5.83
N VAL A 107 9.41 8.92 4.78
CA VAL A 107 8.48 7.77 4.88
C VAL A 107 9.06 6.60 4.11
N ASP A 108 9.22 5.49 4.81
CA ASP A 108 9.72 4.24 4.25
C ASP A 108 8.79 3.06 4.57
N ASN A 109 8.73 2.11 3.66
CA ASN A 109 8.09 0.83 3.93
C ASN A 109 8.97 -0.02 4.86
N ILE A 110 8.34 -0.87 5.68
CA ILE A 110 9.02 -1.80 6.59
C ILE A 110 10.05 -2.67 5.88
N GLY A 111 9.75 -3.15 4.67
CA GLY A 111 10.69 -3.92 3.87
C GLY A 111 11.94 -3.13 3.48
N THR A 112 11.80 -1.82 3.23
CA THR A 112 12.94 -0.92 2.96
C THR A 112 13.81 -0.79 4.20
N VAL A 113 13.21 -0.59 5.37
CA VAL A 113 13.94 -0.46 6.64
C VAL A 113 14.71 -1.74 6.99
N ILE A 114 14.11 -2.92 6.76
CA ILE A 114 14.79 -4.21 6.90
C ILE A 114 15.99 -4.30 5.93
N ALA A 115 15.80 -3.90 4.68
CA ALA A 115 16.87 -3.91 3.68
C ALA A 115 18.02 -2.97 4.05
N ILE A 116 17.75 -1.80 4.64
CA ILE A 116 18.76 -0.89 5.19
C ILE A 116 19.58 -1.58 6.29
N TYR A 117 18.89 -2.26 7.22
CA TYR A 117 19.57 -3.02 8.26
C TYR A 117 20.48 -4.11 7.70
N ASP A 118 19.96 -4.93 6.79
CA ASP A 118 20.74 -6.03 6.21
C ASP A 118 21.91 -5.51 5.37
N ALA A 119 21.76 -4.38 4.65
CA ALA A 119 22.83 -3.77 3.88
C ALA A 119 23.94 -3.19 4.77
N VAL A 120 23.59 -2.45 5.82
CA VAL A 120 24.59 -1.75 6.65
C VAL A 120 25.18 -2.67 7.71
N CYS A 121 24.35 -3.47 8.40
CA CYS A 121 24.80 -4.29 9.52
C CYS A 121 25.28 -5.68 9.10
N LYS A 122 24.81 -6.19 7.95
CA LYS A 122 25.15 -7.54 7.45
C LYS A 122 25.85 -7.55 6.10
N THR A 123 26.09 -6.37 5.51
CA THR A 123 26.69 -6.23 4.17
C THR A 123 25.97 -7.03 3.08
N THR A 124 24.67 -7.25 3.27
CA THR A 124 23.83 -8.04 2.37
C THR A 124 22.97 -7.08 1.54
N PRO A 125 23.14 -7.01 0.22
CA PRO A 125 22.31 -6.17 -0.64
C PRO A 125 20.88 -6.70 -0.71
N LEU A 126 19.92 -5.87 -1.14
CA LEU A 126 18.54 -6.26 -1.34
C LEU A 126 18.43 -7.19 -2.55
N ILE A 127 18.50 -8.48 -2.32
CA ILE A 127 18.37 -9.57 -3.32
C ILE A 127 17.14 -10.46 -3.06
N GLU A 128 16.54 -10.35 -1.88
CA GLU A 128 15.37 -11.12 -1.47
C GLU A 128 14.30 -10.21 -0.89
N ARG A 129 13.05 -10.67 -0.98
CA ARG A 129 11.92 -10.00 -0.31
C ARG A 129 10.82 -10.98 0.07
N VAL A 130 9.97 -10.58 1.02
CA VAL A 130 8.72 -11.28 1.30
C VAL A 130 7.68 -10.84 0.28
N PHE A 131 7.04 -11.82 -0.36
CA PHE A 131 6.08 -11.63 -1.45
C PHE A 131 4.81 -12.41 -1.18
N THR A 132 3.66 -11.80 -1.38
CA THR A 132 2.35 -12.43 -1.17
C THR A 132 1.78 -12.92 -2.51
N VAL A 133 1.47 -14.21 -2.59
CA VAL A 133 0.64 -14.78 -3.66
C VAL A 133 -0.74 -15.05 -3.10
N THR A 134 -1.78 -14.45 -3.67
CA THR A 134 -3.12 -14.48 -3.08
C THR A 134 -4.22 -14.26 -4.10
N GLY A 135 -5.45 -14.39 -3.68
CA GLY A 135 -6.65 -14.22 -4.46
C GLY A 135 -7.57 -15.43 -4.39
N ASP A 136 -8.78 -15.26 -4.85
CA ASP A 136 -9.77 -16.32 -4.86
C ASP A 136 -9.57 -17.34 -6.00
N ALA A 137 -8.70 -17.04 -6.96
CA ALA A 137 -8.29 -17.97 -8.01
C ALA A 137 -7.11 -18.88 -7.60
N ILE A 138 -6.36 -18.56 -6.52
CA ILE A 138 -5.19 -19.33 -6.08
C ILE A 138 -5.62 -20.50 -5.19
N ALA A 139 -4.97 -21.66 -5.41
CA ALA A 139 -5.28 -22.87 -4.65
C ALA A 139 -4.85 -22.75 -3.18
N ASP A 140 -3.63 -22.29 -2.92
CA ASP A 140 -3.05 -22.16 -1.58
C ASP A 140 -2.37 -20.78 -1.39
N PRO A 141 -3.15 -19.74 -1.05
CA PRO A 141 -2.62 -18.40 -0.82
C PRO A 141 -1.60 -18.37 0.32
N ARG A 142 -0.40 -17.83 0.06
CA ARG A 142 0.68 -17.78 1.05
C ARG A 142 1.71 -16.67 0.78
N ASN A 143 2.59 -16.46 1.75
CA ASN A 143 3.76 -15.61 1.62
C ASN A 143 4.99 -16.44 1.31
N PHE A 144 5.85 -15.92 0.44
CA PHE A 144 7.12 -16.51 0.08
C PHE A 144 8.26 -15.55 0.39
N ARG A 145 9.41 -16.05 0.80
CA ARG A 145 10.68 -15.32 0.77
C ARG A 145 11.35 -15.68 -0.56
N ILE A 146 11.41 -14.73 -1.46
CA ILE A 146 11.83 -14.94 -2.85
C ILE A 146 13.05 -14.10 -3.20
N LYS A 147 13.83 -14.56 -4.18
CA LYS A 147 14.84 -13.75 -4.83
C LYS A 147 14.20 -12.78 -5.82
N ILE A 148 14.72 -11.56 -5.89
CA ILE A 148 14.31 -10.59 -6.91
C ILE A 148 14.70 -11.16 -8.27
N GLY A 149 13.80 -11.11 -9.24
CA GLY A 149 13.95 -11.76 -10.55
C GLY A 149 13.25 -13.12 -10.67
N THR A 150 12.70 -13.67 -9.56
CA THR A 150 11.87 -14.89 -9.63
C THR A 150 10.66 -14.64 -10.52
N ASN A 151 10.34 -15.60 -11.38
CA ASN A 151 9.22 -15.51 -12.30
C ASN A 151 7.88 -15.57 -11.54
N THR A 152 6.93 -14.74 -11.93
CA THR A 152 5.60 -14.67 -11.27
C THR A 152 4.80 -15.96 -11.49
N GLN A 153 4.91 -16.60 -12.66
CA GLN A 153 4.25 -17.87 -12.95
C GLN A 153 4.75 -18.99 -12.02
N GLU A 154 6.07 -19.10 -11.81
CA GLU A 154 6.67 -20.07 -10.89
C GLU A 154 6.15 -19.90 -9.46
N LEU A 155 5.93 -18.66 -9.02
CA LEU A 155 5.38 -18.38 -7.69
C LEU A 155 3.92 -18.79 -7.56
N ILE A 156 3.13 -18.61 -8.61
CA ILE A 156 1.73 -19.07 -8.65
C ILE A 156 1.70 -20.60 -8.62
N GLU A 157 2.56 -21.28 -9.38
CA GLU A 157 2.69 -22.74 -9.37
C GLU A 157 3.12 -23.26 -7.99
N ALA A 158 4.09 -22.61 -7.34
CA ALA A 158 4.50 -22.92 -5.97
C ALA A 158 3.40 -22.69 -4.92
N ALA A 159 2.41 -21.85 -5.22
CA ALA A 159 1.20 -21.65 -4.42
C ALA A 159 0.07 -22.66 -4.79
N GLY A 160 0.40 -23.75 -5.44
CA GLY A 160 -0.53 -24.81 -5.86
C GLY A 160 -1.25 -24.53 -7.18
N GLY A 161 -0.86 -23.49 -7.90
CA GLY A 161 -1.47 -23.09 -9.16
C GLY A 161 -2.84 -22.42 -8.99
N PHE A 162 -3.56 -22.32 -10.11
CA PHE A 162 -4.92 -21.83 -10.11
C PHE A 162 -5.91 -22.96 -9.80
N LYS A 163 -6.83 -22.73 -8.88
CA LYS A 163 -8.01 -23.60 -8.67
C LYS A 163 -9.15 -23.31 -9.65
N SER A 164 -9.13 -22.13 -10.26
CA SER A 164 -10.03 -21.69 -11.33
C SER A 164 -9.33 -20.65 -12.18
N GLU A 165 -9.67 -20.58 -13.46
CA GLU A 165 -9.10 -19.60 -14.39
C GLU A 165 -9.33 -18.17 -13.86
N PRO A 166 -8.29 -17.34 -13.70
CA PRO A 166 -8.46 -15.97 -13.25
C PRO A 166 -8.94 -15.07 -14.39
N GLU A 167 -9.97 -14.26 -14.15
CA GLU A 167 -10.35 -13.20 -15.09
C GLU A 167 -9.43 -11.97 -14.96
N LYS A 168 -8.76 -11.82 -13.81
CA LYS A 168 -7.84 -10.71 -13.56
C LYS A 168 -6.70 -11.10 -12.65
N VAL A 169 -5.48 -10.80 -13.11
CA VAL A 169 -4.26 -10.88 -12.29
C VAL A 169 -3.70 -9.49 -12.10
N ILE A 170 -3.39 -9.15 -10.85
CA ILE A 170 -2.93 -7.82 -10.45
C ILE A 170 -1.55 -7.94 -9.79
N SER A 171 -0.55 -7.25 -10.33
CA SER A 171 0.72 -7.02 -9.67
C SER A 171 0.57 -5.93 -8.62
N GLY A 172 0.62 -6.30 -7.35
CA GLY A 172 0.36 -5.38 -6.23
C GLY A 172 -1.01 -5.57 -5.58
N GLY A 173 -1.52 -4.50 -4.97
CA GLY A 173 -2.78 -4.51 -4.24
C GLY A 173 -4.01 -4.24 -5.11
N PRO A 174 -5.23 -4.55 -4.61
CA PRO A 174 -6.46 -4.45 -5.40
C PRO A 174 -6.85 -3.02 -5.78
N MET A 175 -6.28 -2.00 -5.11
CA MET A 175 -6.65 -0.60 -5.33
C MET A 175 -5.66 0.15 -6.23
N MET A 176 -4.36 -0.13 -6.10
CA MET A 176 -3.27 0.60 -6.79
C MET A 176 -2.36 -0.32 -7.63
N GLY A 177 -2.65 -1.61 -7.68
CA GLY A 177 -1.88 -2.56 -8.48
C GLY A 177 -2.17 -2.43 -9.98
N PHE A 178 -1.27 -2.98 -10.79
CA PHE A 178 -1.40 -3.01 -12.25
C PHE A 178 -1.96 -4.35 -12.70
N ALA A 179 -2.95 -4.33 -13.59
CA ALA A 179 -3.42 -5.55 -14.24
C ALA A 179 -2.31 -6.13 -15.14
N MET A 180 -2.06 -7.43 -15.01
CA MET A 180 -1.08 -8.17 -15.78
C MET A 180 -1.77 -8.88 -16.94
N PHE A 181 -1.18 -8.84 -18.10
CA PHE A 181 -1.63 -9.57 -19.29
C PHE A 181 -0.75 -10.81 -19.57
N ASP A 182 0.38 -10.92 -18.89
CA ASP A 182 1.31 -12.03 -18.96
C ASP A 182 1.84 -12.36 -17.56
N LEU A 183 2.11 -13.62 -17.30
CA LEU A 183 2.67 -14.12 -16.04
C LEU A 183 4.16 -14.41 -16.14
N ASP A 184 4.71 -14.48 -17.36
CA ASP A 184 6.14 -14.65 -17.59
C ASP A 184 6.91 -13.35 -17.39
N VAL A 185 6.75 -12.78 -16.18
CA VAL A 185 7.41 -11.54 -15.77
C VAL A 185 8.11 -11.74 -14.43
N PRO A 186 9.33 -11.18 -14.27
CA PRO A 186 10.08 -11.29 -13.04
C PRO A 186 9.52 -10.36 -11.95
N VAL A 187 9.58 -10.82 -10.70
CA VAL A 187 9.34 -9.95 -9.54
C VAL A 187 10.47 -8.94 -9.39
N ILE A 188 10.11 -7.67 -9.28
CA ILE A 188 11.05 -6.56 -9.13
C ILE A 188 11.07 -6.03 -7.68
N LYS A 189 12.04 -5.16 -7.37
CA LYS A 189 12.23 -4.59 -6.00
C LYS A 189 11.00 -3.88 -5.45
N THR A 190 10.17 -3.28 -6.29
CA THR A 190 8.98 -2.51 -5.88
C THR A 190 7.72 -3.36 -5.77
N ASN A 191 7.72 -4.59 -6.32
CA ASN A 191 6.55 -5.46 -6.29
C ASN A 191 6.54 -6.33 -5.02
N GLY A 192 5.45 -6.32 -4.25
CA GLY A 192 5.30 -7.07 -2.99
C GLY A 192 4.22 -8.15 -3.03
N SER A 193 3.47 -8.27 -4.12
CA SER A 193 2.38 -9.24 -4.20
C SER A 193 1.87 -9.47 -5.62
N VAL A 194 1.23 -10.62 -5.82
CA VAL A 194 0.34 -10.89 -6.94
C VAL A 194 -1.03 -11.32 -6.41
N LEU A 195 -2.08 -10.74 -6.96
CA LEU A 195 -3.48 -10.99 -6.61
C LEU A 195 -4.21 -11.53 -7.83
N CYS A 196 -4.71 -12.77 -7.74
CA CYS A 196 -5.40 -13.46 -8.82
C CYS A 196 -6.90 -13.59 -8.49
N MET A 197 -7.74 -12.95 -9.27
CA MET A 197 -9.18 -12.84 -9.03
C MET A 197 -9.97 -13.64 -10.07
N THR A 198 -10.98 -14.40 -9.59
CA THR A 198 -11.87 -15.18 -10.46
C THR A 198 -12.85 -14.32 -11.23
N LYS A 199 -13.08 -13.06 -10.80
CA LYS A 199 -13.99 -12.11 -11.46
C LYS A 199 -13.38 -10.73 -11.58
N ASP A 200 -13.44 -10.14 -12.77
CA ASP A 200 -13.21 -8.73 -12.98
C ASP A 200 -14.52 -7.94 -12.86
N GLN A 201 -14.86 -7.54 -11.62
CA GLN A 201 -16.06 -6.77 -11.35
C GLN A 201 -16.09 -5.42 -12.08
N VAL A 202 -14.92 -4.87 -12.43
CA VAL A 202 -14.84 -3.60 -13.16
C VAL A 202 -15.20 -3.80 -14.62
N ALA A 203 -14.63 -4.83 -15.28
CA ALA A 203 -14.95 -5.15 -16.68
C ALA A 203 -16.41 -5.58 -16.86
N ALA A 204 -17.00 -6.20 -15.84
CA ALA A 204 -18.42 -6.61 -15.86
C ALA A 204 -19.39 -5.44 -15.61
N SER A 205 -18.90 -4.26 -15.24
CA SER A 205 -19.75 -3.11 -14.91
C SER A 205 -20.12 -2.32 -16.17
N VAL A 206 -21.40 -2.03 -16.33
CA VAL A 206 -21.91 -1.18 -17.41
C VAL A 206 -21.86 0.28 -16.96
N GLU A 207 -21.31 1.15 -17.80
CA GLU A 207 -21.32 2.59 -17.53
C GLU A 207 -22.74 3.15 -17.49
N THR A 208 -23.05 3.88 -16.43
CA THR A 208 -24.36 4.51 -16.24
C THR A 208 -24.19 6.02 -15.99
N PRO A 209 -25.20 6.84 -16.36
CA PRO A 209 -25.15 8.27 -16.08
C PRO A 209 -25.01 8.57 -14.58
N CYS A 210 -24.21 9.57 -14.23
CA CYS A 210 -23.99 9.97 -12.85
C CYS A 210 -25.26 10.53 -12.21
N ILE A 211 -25.75 9.91 -11.13
CA ILE A 211 -26.93 10.31 -10.36
C ILE A 211 -26.67 11.43 -9.34
N ARG A 212 -25.46 12.02 -9.31
CA ARG A 212 -25.05 13.13 -8.43
C ARG A 212 -25.19 12.85 -6.94
N CYS A 213 -25.03 11.61 -6.49
CA CYS A 213 -25.20 11.21 -5.07
C CYS A 213 -24.05 11.66 -4.14
N GLY A 214 -22.93 12.17 -4.66
CA GLY A 214 -21.80 12.66 -3.88
C GLY A 214 -20.92 11.58 -3.21
N LYS A 215 -21.18 10.28 -3.39
CA LYS A 215 -20.41 9.20 -2.74
C LYS A 215 -18.91 9.25 -3.09
N CYS A 216 -18.57 9.59 -4.33
CA CYS A 216 -17.17 9.74 -4.76
C CYS A 216 -16.45 10.87 -4.01
N VAL A 217 -17.15 11.98 -3.72
CA VAL A 217 -16.62 13.09 -2.93
C VAL A 217 -16.42 12.67 -1.48
N SER A 218 -17.42 12.01 -0.88
CA SER A 218 -17.34 11.51 0.50
C SER A 218 -16.27 10.42 0.70
N ALA A 219 -15.95 9.66 -0.37
CA ALA A 219 -14.91 8.64 -0.33
C ALA A 219 -13.50 9.20 -0.59
N CYS A 220 -13.40 10.41 -1.14
CA CYS A 220 -12.12 11.00 -1.52
C CYS A 220 -11.32 11.45 -0.28
N PRO A 221 -10.10 10.91 -0.06
CA PRO A 221 -9.26 11.31 1.07
C PRO A 221 -8.69 12.73 0.92
N SER A 222 -8.56 13.23 -0.30
CA SER A 222 -8.13 14.62 -0.60
C SER A 222 -9.30 15.61 -0.65
N HIS A 223 -10.54 15.16 -0.39
CA HIS A 223 -11.75 16.00 -0.40
C HIS A 223 -11.98 16.82 -1.67
N ILE A 224 -11.47 16.34 -2.82
CA ILE A 224 -11.71 16.91 -4.14
C ILE A 224 -13.03 16.37 -4.72
N VAL A 225 -13.43 16.88 -5.90
CA VAL A 225 -14.69 16.50 -6.55
C VAL A 225 -14.43 15.60 -7.78
N PRO A 226 -14.26 14.27 -7.62
CA PRO A 226 -13.78 13.37 -8.67
C PRO A 226 -14.64 13.38 -9.94
N VAL A 227 -15.96 13.47 -9.82
CA VAL A 227 -16.87 13.49 -10.97
C VAL A 227 -16.69 14.73 -11.86
N MET A 228 -16.36 15.87 -11.26
CA MET A 228 -16.13 17.11 -12.03
C MET A 228 -14.76 17.07 -12.71
N MET A 229 -13.75 16.55 -11.98
CA MET A 229 -12.41 16.32 -12.53
C MET A 229 -12.44 15.35 -13.72
N MET A 230 -13.16 14.23 -13.60
CA MET A 230 -13.34 13.29 -14.69
C MET A 230 -13.94 13.97 -15.92
N LYS A 231 -14.98 14.81 -15.75
CA LYS A 231 -15.58 15.55 -16.86
C LYS A 231 -14.63 16.55 -17.52
N ALA A 232 -13.79 17.23 -16.74
CA ALA A 232 -12.77 18.12 -17.26
C ALA A 232 -11.70 17.32 -18.04
N ALA A 233 -11.22 16.22 -17.48
CA ALA A 233 -10.23 15.34 -18.12
C ALA A 233 -10.74 14.76 -19.45
N LEU A 234 -11.99 14.27 -19.51
CA LEU A 234 -12.59 13.74 -20.73
C LEU A 234 -12.74 14.80 -21.84
N LYS A 235 -12.81 16.09 -21.48
CA LYS A 235 -12.85 17.20 -22.44
C LYS A 235 -11.47 17.76 -22.79
N GLY A 236 -10.40 17.29 -22.14
CA GLY A 236 -9.05 17.87 -22.25
C GLY A 236 -8.95 19.29 -21.65
N ASP A 237 -9.87 19.66 -20.75
CA ASP A 237 -9.91 20.98 -20.11
C ASP A 237 -8.98 21.00 -18.87
N CYS A 238 -7.69 21.24 -19.15
CA CYS A 238 -6.66 21.29 -18.10
C CYS A 238 -6.89 22.45 -17.12
N ASP A 239 -7.35 23.62 -17.59
CA ASP A 239 -7.57 24.79 -16.74
C ASP A 239 -8.67 24.53 -15.70
N THR A 240 -9.77 23.91 -16.13
CA THR A 240 -10.84 23.52 -15.19
C THR A 240 -10.37 22.41 -14.26
N PHE A 241 -9.57 21.45 -14.72
CA PHE A 241 -9.01 20.38 -13.89
C PHE A 241 -8.13 20.95 -12.77
N GLU A 242 -7.25 21.91 -13.08
CA GLU A 242 -6.43 22.60 -12.08
C GLU A 242 -7.27 23.40 -11.08
N LYS A 243 -8.25 24.18 -11.56
CA LYS A 243 -9.17 24.95 -10.69
C LYS A 243 -9.97 24.08 -9.73
N LEU A 244 -10.19 22.81 -10.08
CA LEU A 244 -10.83 21.81 -9.23
C LEU A 244 -9.85 21.12 -8.28
N ASN A 245 -8.62 21.61 -8.17
CA ASN A 245 -7.52 20.98 -7.41
C ASN A 245 -7.23 19.54 -7.86
N GLY A 246 -7.32 19.28 -9.16
CA GLY A 246 -7.12 17.95 -9.72
C GLY A 246 -5.74 17.37 -9.44
N MET A 247 -4.72 18.23 -9.35
CA MET A 247 -3.34 17.85 -9.01
C MET A 247 -3.18 17.31 -7.58
N GLU A 248 -4.13 17.56 -6.68
CA GLU A 248 -4.15 16.97 -5.33
C GLU A 248 -4.66 15.52 -5.29
N CYS A 249 -5.02 14.96 -6.44
CA CYS A 249 -5.41 13.56 -6.54
C CYS A 249 -4.22 12.65 -6.20
N MET A 250 -4.38 11.79 -5.19
CA MET A 250 -3.36 10.78 -4.82
C MET A 250 -3.57 9.43 -5.52
N GLU A 251 -4.40 9.38 -6.55
CA GLU A 251 -4.65 8.20 -7.42
C GLU A 251 -5.02 6.91 -6.65
N CYS A 252 -5.63 7.05 -5.48
CA CYS A 252 -5.89 5.93 -4.58
C CYS A 252 -7.05 4.99 -5.03
N GLY A 253 -7.82 5.35 -6.04
CA GLY A 253 -8.94 4.55 -6.55
C GLY A 253 -10.19 4.52 -5.67
N SER A 254 -10.24 5.21 -4.52
CA SER A 254 -11.41 5.19 -3.61
C SER A 254 -12.69 5.69 -4.25
N CYS A 255 -12.61 6.70 -5.12
CA CYS A 255 -13.76 7.19 -5.86
C CYS A 255 -14.26 6.18 -6.90
N THR A 256 -13.36 5.50 -7.61
CA THR A 256 -13.71 4.46 -8.58
C THR A 256 -14.45 3.31 -7.91
N LEU A 257 -13.93 2.80 -6.79
CA LEU A 257 -14.59 1.75 -6.02
C LEU A 257 -15.98 2.19 -5.52
N SER A 258 -16.15 3.47 -5.18
CA SER A 258 -17.43 4.04 -4.76
C SER A 258 -18.43 4.18 -5.91
N LEU A 259 -17.94 4.34 -7.16
CA LEU A 259 -18.75 4.44 -8.38
C LEU A 259 -19.22 3.10 -8.92
N ILE A 260 -18.49 2.00 -8.69
CA ILE A 260 -18.89 0.63 -9.11
C ILE A 260 -20.25 0.22 -8.51
N HIS A 261 -20.68 0.86 -7.44
CA HIS A 261 -21.95 0.56 -6.78
C HIS A 261 -23.11 1.48 -7.20
N ILE A 262 -22.92 2.28 -8.22
CA ILE A 262 -23.94 3.14 -8.82
C ILE A 262 -24.34 2.62 -10.18
#